data_46d2f98ec6db5350067a756ffa706467
#
_entry.id   46d2f98ec6db5350067a756ffa706467
#
_cell.length_a   1.000
_cell.length_b   1.000
_cell.length_c   1.000
_cell.angle_alpha   90.00
_cell.angle_beta   90.00
_cell.angle_gamma   90.00
#
_symmetry.space_group_name_H-M   'P 1'
#
loop_
_entity.id
_entity.type
_entity.pdbx_description
1 polymer ?
#
loop_
_entity_poly.entity_id
_entity_poly.type
_entity_poly.pdbx_seq_one_letter_code
_entity_poly.pdbx_strand_id
1 'polypeptide(L)'
;MFLCTRQIDIHARFGIQRIAFLSLVATIFTFLVSYEVMYYFLDTPLSDRNFFVLIVFILLMYPIHKIVHLLFFLPYYKSFKIHKLSSKKWVPYFNTYVNTPVHKIYFCINLILPIFFLSGIFIMLSIYLPQYGHYFMFLLSLNIGCSMMDILYLKILLFSNDGHYVEEHQSGLHILNKVDNPYTQH
;
A
#
# COMPACT_ATOMS: atom_id res chain seq x y z
N MET A 1 -12.08 -27.30 0.91
CA MET A 1 -10.86 -27.23 1.75
C MET A 1 -9.83 -26.38 1.00
N PHE A 2 -9.04 -25.52 1.68
CA PHE A 2 -7.98 -24.75 1.04
C PHE A 2 -6.63 -25.38 1.36
N LEU A 3 -5.81 -25.56 0.34
CA LEU A 3 -4.43 -26.06 0.47
C LEU A 3 -3.46 -24.92 0.21
N CYS A 4 -2.52 -24.71 1.14
CA CYS A 4 -1.45 -23.74 0.95
C CYS A 4 -0.43 -24.28 -0.07
N THR A 5 -0.32 -23.61 -1.20
CA THR A 5 0.63 -23.97 -2.28
C THR A 5 1.95 -23.25 -2.11
N ARG A 6 1.93 -22.01 -1.61
CA ARG A 6 3.14 -21.19 -1.48
C ARG A 6 3.01 -20.13 -0.41
N GLN A 7 4.06 -19.98 0.38
CA GLN A 7 4.22 -18.88 1.33
C GLN A 7 5.18 -17.82 0.75
N ILE A 8 4.79 -16.55 0.83
CA ILE A 8 5.56 -15.40 0.33
C ILE A 8 5.89 -14.50 1.50
N ASP A 9 7.15 -14.47 1.89
CA ASP A 9 7.70 -13.49 2.83
C ASP A 9 8.62 -12.54 2.07
N ILE A 10 8.16 -11.28 1.87
CA ILE A 10 8.93 -10.26 1.16
C ILE A 10 10.14 -9.82 1.98
N HIS A 11 10.03 -9.74 3.30
CA HIS A 11 11.15 -9.32 4.14
C HIS A 11 12.30 -10.33 4.09
N ALA A 12 11.98 -11.62 4.13
CA ALA A 12 12.99 -12.68 3.97
C ALA A 12 13.58 -12.70 2.55
N ARG A 13 12.77 -12.42 1.52
CA ARG A 13 13.20 -12.51 0.12
C ARG A 13 14.04 -11.32 -0.35
N PHE A 14 13.67 -10.09 0.00
CA PHE A 14 14.32 -8.88 -0.50
C PHE A 14 15.21 -8.21 0.54
N GLY A 15 14.98 -8.44 1.83
CA GLY A 15 15.63 -7.73 2.93
C GLY A 15 15.06 -6.33 3.16
N ILE A 16 14.89 -5.96 4.42
CA ILE A 16 14.30 -4.66 4.82
C ILE A 16 15.10 -3.48 4.27
N GLN A 17 16.43 -3.57 4.26
CA GLN A 17 17.30 -2.49 3.80
C GLN A 17 17.12 -2.18 2.31
N ARG A 18 16.99 -3.22 1.47
CA ARG A 18 16.76 -3.05 0.03
C ARG A 18 15.39 -2.46 -0.25
N ILE A 19 14.36 -2.90 0.49
CA ILE A 19 13.00 -2.35 0.36
C ILE A 19 13.01 -0.86 0.74
N ALA A 20 13.64 -0.50 1.86
CA ALA A 20 13.76 0.89 2.29
C ALA A 20 14.52 1.75 1.26
N PHE A 21 15.61 1.23 0.69
CA PHE A 21 16.36 1.91 -0.36
C PHE A 21 15.51 2.13 -1.62
N LEU A 22 14.80 1.10 -2.09
CA LEU A 22 13.90 1.21 -3.25
C LEU A 22 12.77 2.21 -2.99
N SER A 23 12.19 2.20 -1.79
CA SER A 23 11.17 3.17 -1.37
C SER A 23 11.71 4.60 -1.41
N LEU A 24 12.91 4.84 -0.88
CA LEU A 24 13.55 6.15 -0.91
C LEU A 24 13.82 6.63 -2.34
N VAL A 25 14.40 5.76 -3.18
CA VAL A 25 14.68 6.08 -4.59
C VAL A 25 13.38 6.38 -5.34
N ALA A 26 12.33 5.57 -5.14
CA ALA A 26 11.03 5.79 -5.76
C ALA A 26 10.41 7.13 -5.32
N THR A 27 10.51 7.47 -4.02
CA THR A 27 10.03 8.76 -3.49
C THR A 27 10.75 9.92 -4.15
N ILE A 28 12.09 9.92 -4.17
CA ILE A 28 12.88 11.01 -4.74
C ILE A 28 12.59 11.16 -6.24
N PHE A 29 12.62 10.05 -6.98
CA PHE A 29 12.36 10.07 -8.42
C PHE A 29 10.96 10.60 -8.74
N THR A 30 9.94 10.09 -8.04
CA THR A 30 8.55 10.54 -8.24
C THR A 30 8.41 12.01 -7.89
N PHE A 31 9.05 12.49 -6.81
CA PHE A 31 9.01 13.90 -6.44
C PHE A 31 9.60 14.79 -7.53
N LEU A 32 10.79 14.46 -8.02
CA LEU A 32 11.45 15.25 -9.07
C LEU A 32 10.57 15.33 -10.33
N VAL A 33 10.08 14.18 -10.81
CA VAL A 33 9.25 14.14 -12.03
C VAL A 33 7.92 14.87 -11.82
N SER A 34 7.21 14.62 -10.72
CA SER A 34 5.91 15.24 -10.48
C SER A 34 6.02 16.75 -10.20
N TYR A 35 7.09 17.20 -9.55
CA TYR A 35 7.37 18.61 -9.32
C TYR A 35 7.65 19.35 -10.65
N GLU A 36 8.50 18.79 -11.51
CA GLU A 36 8.79 19.38 -12.82
C GLU A 36 7.53 19.46 -13.70
N VAL A 37 6.74 18.39 -13.72
CA VAL A 37 5.46 18.39 -14.44
C VAL A 37 4.51 19.45 -13.90
N MET A 38 4.36 19.54 -12.58
CA MET A 38 3.55 20.56 -11.93
C MET A 38 4.04 21.97 -12.26
N TYR A 39 5.34 22.22 -12.14
CA TYR A 39 5.94 23.52 -12.41
C TYR A 39 5.73 23.98 -13.85
N TYR A 40 5.78 23.05 -14.81
CA TYR A 40 5.52 23.33 -16.22
C TYR A 40 4.06 23.73 -16.49
N PHE A 41 3.10 23.13 -15.78
CA PHE A 41 1.66 23.39 -16.03
C PHE A 41 1.05 24.49 -15.14
N LEU A 42 1.63 24.74 -13.98
CA LEU A 42 1.09 25.68 -12.99
C LEU A 42 2.06 26.86 -12.80
N ASP A 43 1.84 27.93 -13.58
CA ASP A 43 2.63 29.17 -13.50
C ASP A 43 2.11 30.08 -12.35
N THR A 44 2.20 29.58 -11.12
CA THR A 44 1.75 30.32 -9.94
C THR A 44 2.85 30.37 -8.87
N PRO A 45 2.98 31.52 -8.14
CA PRO A 45 3.95 31.63 -7.07
C PRO A 45 3.64 30.63 -5.94
N LEU A 46 4.65 29.87 -5.54
CA LEU A 46 4.55 28.90 -4.45
C LEU A 46 4.54 29.60 -3.09
N SER A 47 3.80 29.06 -2.12
CA SER A 47 3.65 29.60 -0.78
C SER A 47 3.97 28.58 0.30
N ASP A 48 4.92 28.91 1.19
CA ASP A 48 5.34 28.06 2.31
C ASP A 48 4.54 28.32 3.61
N ARG A 49 3.48 29.13 3.54
CA ARG A 49 2.74 29.61 4.72
C ARG A 49 2.21 28.48 5.62
N ASN A 50 1.87 27.32 5.05
CA ASN A 50 1.25 26.21 5.77
C ASN A 50 2.20 25.02 5.99
N PHE A 51 3.49 25.26 6.18
CA PHE A 51 4.49 24.22 6.37
C PHE A 51 4.17 23.25 7.53
N PHE A 52 3.63 23.73 8.64
CA PHE A 52 3.23 22.88 9.76
C PHE A 52 2.12 21.89 9.38
N VAL A 53 1.20 22.31 8.51
CA VAL A 53 0.14 21.43 8.00
C VAL A 53 0.73 20.29 7.17
N LEU A 54 1.76 20.58 6.35
CA LEU A 54 2.49 19.57 5.61
C LEU A 54 3.10 18.52 6.56
N ILE A 55 3.77 18.94 7.65
CA ILE A 55 4.35 18.00 8.63
C ILE A 55 3.28 17.05 9.19
N VAL A 56 2.11 17.58 9.53
CA VAL A 56 0.99 16.75 10.01
C VAL A 56 0.58 15.73 8.96
N PHE A 57 0.44 16.12 7.68
CA PHE A 57 0.10 15.21 6.60
C PHE A 57 1.19 14.15 6.35
N ILE A 58 2.48 14.50 6.48
CA ILE A 58 3.59 13.53 6.38
C ILE A 58 3.43 12.44 7.45
N LEU A 59 3.16 12.82 8.70
CA LEU A 59 2.96 11.87 9.80
C LEU A 59 1.72 11.00 9.61
N LEU A 60 0.66 11.57 9.04
CA LEU A 60 -0.60 10.88 8.78
C LEU A 60 -0.58 10.05 7.49
N MET A 61 0.43 10.20 6.63
CA MET A 61 0.48 9.55 5.32
C MET A 61 0.38 8.03 5.43
N TYR A 62 1.18 7.41 6.31
CA TYR A 62 1.15 5.97 6.51
C TYR A 62 -0.20 5.46 7.06
N PRO A 63 -0.79 6.03 8.14
CA PRO A 63 -2.10 5.62 8.59
C PRO A 63 -3.21 5.85 7.54
N ILE A 64 -3.20 6.96 6.80
CA ILE A 64 -4.17 7.21 5.73
C ILE A 64 -4.07 6.13 4.63
N HIS A 65 -2.87 5.83 4.19
CA HIS A 65 -2.62 4.76 3.21
C HIS A 65 -3.18 3.41 3.69
N LYS A 66 -2.93 3.04 4.95
CA LYS A 66 -3.47 1.81 5.56
C LYS A 66 -5.00 1.83 5.67
N ILE A 67 -5.60 2.98 5.96
CA ILE A 67 -7.07 3.12 6.01
C ILE A 67 -7.69 2.86 4.65
N VAL A 68 -7.07 3.29 3.55
CA VAL A 68 -7.57 3.02 2.19
C VAL A 68 -7.63 1.52 1.91
N HIS A 69 -6.59 0.76 2.26
CA HIS A 69 -6.62 -0.71 2.17
C HIS A 69 -7.75 -1.32 3.02
N LEU A 70 -7.91 -0.84 4.25
CA LEU A 70 -8.90 -1.34 5.18
C LEU A 70 -10.33 -1.08 4.68
N LEU A 71 -10.59 0.11 4.12
CA LEU A 71 -11.89 0.48 3.53
C LEU A 71 -12.27 -0.46 2.38
N PHE A 72 -11.32 -0.86 1.55
CA PHE A 72 -11.58 -1.79 0.46
C PHE A 72 -11.86 -3.21 0.97
N PHE A 73 -11.28 -3.61 2.10
CA PHE A 73 -11.56 -4.88 2.75
C PHE A 73 -12.80 -4.88 3.66
N LEU A 74 -13.57 -3.79 3.75
CA LEU A 74 -14.81 -3.73 4.54
C LEU A 74 -15.77 -4.92 4.33
N PRO A 75 -15.95 -5.48 3.11
CA PRO A 75 -16.79 -6.66 2.93
C PRO A 75 -16.32 -7.88 3.75
N TYR A 76 -15.03 -7.92 4.12
CA TYR A 76 -14.40 -8.99 4.91
C TYR A 76 -14.17 -8.61 6.37
N TYR A 77 -14.89 -7.57 6.90
CA TYR A 77 -14.64 -7.00 8.22
C TYR A 77 -14.67 -8.01 9.39
N LYS A 78 -15.49 -9.08 9.28
CA LYS A 78 -15.58 -10.15 10.28
C LYS A 78 -14.29 -10.98 10.41
N SER A 79 -13.42 -10.88 9.45
CA SER A 79 -12.17 -11.66 9.34
C SER A 79 -10.93 -10.85 9.68
N PHE A 80 -11.10 -9.58 10.07
CA PHE A 80 -9.99 -8.75 10.52
C PHE A 80 -9.42 -9.27 11.84
N LYS A 81 -8.14 -9.54 11.85
CA LYS A 81 -7.38 -9.77 13.07
C LYS A 81 -6.39 -8.62 13.25
N ILE A 82 -6.46 -7.98 14.40
CA ILE A 82 -5.52 -6.94 14.80
C ILE A 82 -4.46 -7.60 15.66
N HIS A 83 -3.23 -7.62 15.17
CA HIS A 83 -2.10 -8.13 15.95
C HIS A 83 -1.22 -6.98 16.40
N LYS A 84 -1.04 -6.86 17.72
CA LYS A 84 -0.13 -5.89 18.31
C LYS A 84 1.29 -6.45 18.23
N LEU A 85 2.06 -6.02 17.24
CA LEU A 85 3.42 -6.53 16.96
C LEU A 85 4.49 -5.92 17.87
N SER A 86 4.15 -5.27 18.97
CA SER A 86 5.15 -4.56 19.76
C SER A 86 5.53 -5.28 21.04
N SER A 87 6.74 -5.80 21.08
CA SER A 87 7.55 -6.02 22.27
C SER A 87 8.23 -4.72 22.76
N LYS A 88 8.33 -3.65 21.96
CA LYS A 88 8.94 -2.36 22.32
C LYS A 88 7.87 -1.29 22.53
N LYS A 89 7.85 -0.70 23.75
CA LYS A 89 6.82 0.23 24.28
C LYS A 89 6.69 1.57 23.54
N TRP A 90 7.53 1.88 22.54
CA TRP A 90 7.63 3.25 21.98
C TRP A 90 6.92 3.47 20.64
N VAL A 91 6.57 2.40 19.92
CA VAL A 91 5.80 2.56 18.66
C VAL A 91 4.69 1.52 18.65
N PRO A 92 3.42 1.92 18.72
CA PRO A 92 2.30 1.01 18.55
C PRO A 92 2.18 0.62 17.07
N TYR A 93 2.95 -0.38 16.66
CA TYR A 93 2.83 -0.93 15.31
C TYR A 93 1.66 -1.91 15.30
N PHE A 94 0.53 -1.46 14.81
CA PHE A 94 -0.64 -2.32 14.59
C PHE A 94 -0.54 -2.90 13.18
N ASN A 95 -0.38 -4.20 13.08
CA ASN A 95 -0.54 -4.89 11.81
C ASN A 95 -1.94 -5.50 11.77
N THR A 96 -2.76 -5.01 10.86
CA THR A 96 -4.08 -5.58 10.56
C THR A 96 -3.93 -6.52 9.38
N TYR A 97 -4.37 -7.75 9.52
CA TYR A 97 -4.36 -8.74 8.43
C TYR A 97 -5.71 -9.44 8.32
N VAL A 98 -6.03 -9.84 7.10
CA VAL A 98 -7.28 -10.54 6.76
C VAL A 98 -7.00 -12.05 6.72
N ASN A 99 -7.43 -12.76 7.77
CA ASN A 99 -7.20 -14.19 7.94
C ASN A 99 -8.32 -15.03 7.28
N THR A 100 -8.70 -14.68 6.07
CA THR A 100 -9.63 -15.42 5.24
C THR A 100 -9.12 -15.47 3.80
N PRO A 101 -9.34 -16.59 3.10
CA PRO A 101 -8.99 -16.70 1.69
C PRO A 101 -9.78 -15.69 0.86
N VAL A 102 -9.10 -14.75 0.24
CA VAL A 102 -9.64 -13.75 -0.65
C VAL A 102 -9.21 -14.07 -2.08
N HIS A 103 -10.06 -13.80 -3.06
CA HIS A 103 -9.71 -14.02 -4.45
C HIS A 103 -8.49 -13.17 -4.85
N LYS A 104 -7.52 -13.78 -5.53
CA LYS A 104 -6.22 -13.17 -5.88
C LYS A 104 -6.36 -11.83 -6.60
N ILE A 105 -7.31 -11.73 -7.57
CA ILE A 105 -7.54 -10.49 -8.32
C ILE A 105 -8.03 -9.38 -7.39
N TYR A 106 -8.98 -9.68 -6.48
CA TYR A 106 -9.49 -8.71 -5.51
C TYR A 106 -8.35 -8.19 -4.60
N PHE A 107 -7.48 -9.10 -4.15
CA PHE A 107 -6.31 -8.73 -3.36
C PHE A 107 -5.34 -7.84 -4.14
N CYS A 108 -5.07 -8.14 -5.42
CA CYS A 108 -4.24 -7.31 -6.29
C CYS A 108 -4.83 -5.90 -6.49
N ILE A 109 -6.15 -5.78 -6.67
CA ILE A 109 -6.82 -4.48 -6.77
C ILE A 109 -6.63 -3.69 -5.48
N ASN A 110 -6.79 -4.34 -4.31
CA ASN A 110 -6.56 -3.68 -3.03
C ASN A 110 -5.13 -3.14 -2.89
N LEU A 111 -4.10 -3.86 -3.34
CA LEU A 111 -2.71 -3.39 -3.29
C LEU A 111 -2.47 -2.15 -4.16
N ILE A 112 -3.17 -2.03 -5.28
CA ILE A 112 -3.03 -0.91 -6.22
C ILE A 112 -3.84 0.32 -5.76
N LEU A 113 -4.93 0.10 -5.05
CA LEU A 113 -5.92 1.14 -4.75
C LEU A 113 -5.34 2.40 -4.09
N PRO A 114 -4.51 2.34 -3.03
CA PRO A 114 -3.97 3.55 -2.42
C PRO A 114 -3.08 4.35 -3.36
N ILE A 115 -2.36 3.66 -4.26
CA ILE A 115 -1.49 4.31 -5.24
C ILE A 115 -2.31 5.24 -6.13
N PHE A 116 -3.36 4.74 -6.75
CA PHE A 116 -4.18 5.54 -7.67
C PHE A 116 -5.10 6.51 -6.94
N PHE A 117 -5.74 6.08 -5.86
CA PHE A 117 -6.72 6.89 -5.15
C PHE A 117 -6.09 8.13 -4.49
N LEU A 118 -5.05 7.93 -3.67
CA LEU A 118 -4.38 9.03 -2.98
C LEU A 118 -3.59 9.92 -3.96
N SER A 119 -2.91 9.33 -4.94
CA SER A 119 -2.21 10.13 -5.96
C SER A 119 -3.17 10.96 -6.78
N GLY A 120 -4.34 10.43 -7.16
CA GLY A 120 -5.39 11.18 -7.83
C GLY A 120 -5.87 12.37 -7.00
N ILE A 121 -6.09 12.18 -5.69
CA ILE A 121 -6.48 13.26 -4.78
C ILE A 121 -5.38 14.34 -4.73
N PHE A 122 -4.10 13.97 -4.59
CA PHE A 122 -3.02 14.97 -4.51
C PHE A 122 -2.85 15.75 -5.82
N ILE A 123 -3.00 15.09 -6.98
CA ILE A 123 -2.98 15.77 -8.27
C ILE A 123 -4.15 16.75 -8.37
N MET A 124 -5.37 16.34 -8.01
CA MET A 124 -6.52 17.24 -8.00
C MET A 124 -6.31 18.44 -7.06
N LEU A 125 -5.82 18.21 -5.85
CA LEU A 125 -5.54 19.27 -4.89
C LEU A 125 -4.47 20.24 -5.39
N SER A 126 -3.46 19.77 -6.13
CA SER A 126 -2.45 20.65 -6.72
C SER A 126 -3.02 21.57 -7.81
N ILE A 127 -4.05 21.11 -8.53
CA ILE A 127 -4.75 21.93 -9.54
C ILE A 127 -5.66 22.96 -8.87
N TYR A 128 -6.39 22.57 -7.81
CA TYR A 128 -7.30 23.49 -7.10
C TYR A 128 -6.58 24.49 -6.19
N LEU A 129 -5.43 24.12 -5.64
CA LEU A 129 -4.63 24.94 -4.72
C LEU A 129 -3.19 25.03 -5.24
N PRO A 130 -2.95 25.65 -6.40
CA PRO A 130 -1.67 25.62 -7.10
C PRO A 130 -0.53 26.24 -6.26
N GLN A 131 -0.82 27.21 -5.42
CA GLN A 131 0.13 27.81 -4.47
C GLN A 131 0.78 26.82 -3.50
N TYR A 132 0.13 25.67 -3.23
CA TYR A 132 0.62 24.57 -2.40
C TYR A 132 0.95 23.31 -3.21
N GLY A 133 1.02 23.42 -4.52
CA GLY A 133 1.25 22.30 -5.43
C GLY A 133 2.47 21.46 -5.07
N HIS A 134 3.59 22.14 -4.68
CA HIS A 134 4.81 21.46 -4.25
C HIS A 134 4.61 20.55 -3.02
N TYR A 135 3.72 20.92 -2.07
CA TYR A 135 3.38 20.07 -0.94
C TYR A 135 2.61 18.83 -1.37
N PHE A 136 1.66 18.99 -2.29
CA PHE A 136 0.89 17.86 -2.80
C PHE A 136 1.74 16.91 -3.64
N MET A 137 2.69 17.43 -4.43
CA MET A 137 3.64 16.58 -5.17
C MET A 137 4.57 15.83 -4.22
N PHE A 138 4.98 16.45 -3.11
CA PHE A 138 5.75 15.76 -2.08
C PHE A 138 4.94 14.65 -1.39
N LEU A 139 3.67 14.91 -1.03
CA LEU A 139 2.79 13.89 -0.45
C LEU A 139 2.49 12.75 -1.43
N LEU A 140 2.32 13.06 -2.71
CA LEU A 140 2.19 12.06 -3.78
C LEU A 140 3.42 11.16 -3.84
N SER A 141 4.60 11.73 -3.81
CA SER A 141 5.85 10.97 -3.84
C SER A 141 6.02 10.07 -2.62
N LEU A 142 5.65 10.56 -1.43
CA LEU A 142 5.64 9.75 -0.21
C LEU A 142 4.64 8.59 -0.30
N ASN A 143 3.46 8.81 -0.91
CA ASN A 143 2.49 7.74 -1.15
C ASN A 143 3.09 6.61 -2.00
N ILE A 144 3.78 6.96 -3.09
CA ILE A 144 4.47 5.98 -3.94
C ILE A 144 5.56 5.25 -3.16
N GLY A 145 6.34 5.95 -2.35
CA GLY A 145 7.35 5.34 -1.49
C GLY A 145 6.76 4.35 -0.46
N CYS A 146 5.65 4.72 0.20
CA CYS A 146 4.93 3.84 1.13
C CYS A 146 4.36 2.60 0.42
N SER A 147 3.93 2.75 -0.83
CA SER A 147 3.36 1.68 -1.65
C SER A 147 4.39 0.69 -2.19
N MET A 148 5.69 0.88 -1.92
CA MET A 148 6.73 0.03 -2.49
C MET A 148 6.57 -1.44 -2.08
N MET A 149 6.14 -1.71 -0.85
CA MET A 149 5.82 -3.06 -0.37
C MET A 149 4.67 -3.67 -1.15
N ASP A 150 3.62 -2.89 -1.39
CA ASP A 150 2.41 -3.33 -2.10
C ASP A 150 2.74 -3.67 -3.56
N ILE A 151 3.60 -2.87 -4.20
CA ILE A 151 4.10 -3.12 -5.56
C ILE A 151 4.90 -4.42 -5.63
N LEU A 152 5.73 -4.71 -4.63
CA LEU A 152 6.49 -5.96 -4.58
C LEU A 152 5.58 -7.17 -4.37
N TYR A 153 4.57 -7.08 -3.50
CA TYR A 153 3.56 -8.12 -3.36
C TYR A 153 2.77 -8.31 -4.64
N LEU A 154 2.32 -7.21 -5.25
CA LEU A 154 1.59 -7.23 -6.51
C LEU A 154 2.39 -7.93 -7.61
N LYS A 155 3.67 -7.58 -7.77
CA LYS A 155 4.57 -8.21 -8.74
C LYS A 155 4.63 -9.72 -8.54
N ILE A 156 4.85 -10.18 -7.31
CA ILE A 156 4.94 -11.62 -7.02
C ILE A 156 3.61 -12.32 -7.29
N LEU A 157 2.49 -11.72 -6.89
CA LEU A 157 1.17 -12.29 -7.10
C LEU A 157 0.80 -12.38 -8.58
N LEU A 158 1.07 -11.34 -9.38
CA LEU A 158 0.77 -11.32 -10.81
C LEU A 158 1.57 -12.38 -11.58
N PHE A 159 2.84 -12.55 -11.24
CA PHE A 159 3.72 -13.53 -11.91
C PHE A 159 3.67 -14.94 -11.28
N SER A 160 2.86 -15.16 -10.25
CA SER A 160 2.64 -16.48 -9.67
C SER A 160 1.50 -17.18 -10.38
N ASN A 161 1.73 -18.36 -10.91
CA ASN A 161 0.70 -19.25 -11.45
C ASN A 161 0.08 -20.16 -10.35
N ASP A 162 0.54 -20.00 -9.10
CA ASP A 162 0.19 -20.83 -7.97
C ASP A 162 -1.10 -20.30 -7.31
N GLY A 163 -2.23 -20.96 -7.53
CA GLY A 163 -3.46 -20.72 -6.78
C GLY A 163 -4.28 -19.48 -7.15
N HIS A 164 -5.56 -19.51 -6.76
CA HIS A 164 -6.53 -18.46 -7.05
C HIS A 164 -6.93 -17.63 -5.83
N TYR A 165 -6.53 -18.03 -4.64
CA TYR A 165 -6.86 -17.37 -3.38
C TYR A 165 -5.60 -16.96 -2.65
N VAL A 166 -5.70 -15.88 -1.91
CA VAL A 166 -4.63 -15.31 -1.10
C VAL A 166 -5.16 -15.08 0.31
N GLU A 167 -4.38 -15.45 1.30
CA GLU A 167 -4.64 -15.19 2.71
C GLU A 167 -3.45 -14.44 3.30
N GLU A 168 -3.73 -13.36 4.02
CA GLU A 168 -2.70 -12.60 4.71
C GLU A 168 -2.42 -13.22 6.08
N HIS A 169 -1.16 -13.51 6.36
CA HIS A 169 -0.71 -14.10 7.62
C HIS A 169 0.38 -13.23 8.26
N GLN A 170 0.70 -13.46 9.53
CA GLN A 170 1.75 -12.74 10.26
C GLN A 170 3.13 -12.80 9.58
N SER A 171 3.42 -13.91 8.91
CA SER A 171 4.68 -14.19 8.21
C SER A 171 4.68 -13.80 6.73
N GLY A 172 3.63 -13.12 6.24
CA GLY A 172 3.50 -12.73 4.83
C GLY A 172 2.21 -13.22 4.18
N LEU A 173 2.24 -13.46 2.87
CA LEU A 173 1.08 -13.91 2.10
C LEU A 173 1.15 -15.40 1.81
N HIS A 174 0.04 -16.08 1.99
CA HIS A 174 -0.14 -17.49 1.60
C HIS A 174 -1.02 -17.57 0.34
N ILE A 175 -0.51 -18.23 -0.69
CA ILE A 175 -1.29 -18.54 -1.88
C ILE A 175 -1.95 -19.89 -1.67
N LEU A 176 -3.27 -19.93 -1.90
CA LEU A 176 -4.12 -21.08 -1.62
C LEU A 176 -4.83 -21.56 -2.89
N ASN A 177 -4.95 -22.88 -3.01
CA ASN A 177 -5.84 -23.51 -3.98
C ASN A 177 -7.05 -24.10 -3.26
N LYS A 178 -8.23 -23.93 -3.85
CA LYS A 178 -9.43 -24.62 -3.42
C LYS A 178 -9.37 -26.07 -3.92
N VAL A 179 -9.28 -27.01 -3.02
CA VAL A 179 -9.36 -28.43 -3.34
C VAL A 179 -10.82 -28.82 -3.18
N ASP A 180 -11.48 -29.15 -4.30
CA ASP A 180 -12.82 -29.71 -4.27
C ASP A 180 -12.72 -31.12 -3.67
N ASN A 181 -13.51 -31.35 -2.64
CA ASN A 181 -13.51 -32.63 -1.93
C ASN A 181 -14.22 -33.66 -2.82
N PRO A 182 -13.56 -34.74 -3.32
CA PRO A 182 -14.18 -35.69 -4.22
C PRO A 182 -15.33 -36.49 -3.59
N TYR A 183 -15.55 -36.32 -2.28
CA TYR A 183 -16.57 -37.05 -1.51
C TYR A 183 -17.90 -36.28 -1.32
N THR A 184 -18.11 -35.12 -1.95
CA THR A 184 -19.36 -34.34 -1.84
C THR A 184 -20.21 -34.36 -3.12
N GLN A 185 -20.04 -35.34 -3.99
CA GLN A 185 -20.99 -35.63 -5.06
C GLN A 185 -21.94 -36.74 -4.59
N HIS A 186 -22.99 -36.33 -3.84
CA HIS A 186 -24.22 -37.10 -3.66
C HIS A 186 -25.40 -36.15 -3.60
#